data_e38997955d15df7c2318f6543b5fb8cf
#
_entry.id   e38997955d15df7c2318f6543b5fb8cf
#
_cell.length_a   1.000
_cell.length_b   1.000
_cell.length_c   1.000
_cell.angle_alpha   90.00
_cell.angle_beta   90.00
_cell.angle_gamma   90.00
#
_symmetry.space_group_name_H-M   'P 1'
#
loop_
_entity.id
_entity.type
_entity.pdbx_description
1 polymer ?
#
loop_
_entity_poly.entity_id
_entity_poly.type
_entity_poly.pdbx_seq_one_letter_code
_entity_poly.pdbx_strand_id
1 'polypeptide(L)'
;MTPPAIDPLRLNVAHFAADAGVADGEWAIAELPRLADSECPLDGGSPLKAKADAPKPPSRSAGDLTRRVRWHATGSLRPVGGEEQVWLHLQADADVILQCQRCLRPLDEAVNVDRHFRFVKDEDTAAAIDDETEDEVLVLARSLNLRDLVEDEMLLALPLVPRHDVCPETIPMQFGDIDVVEEKANPFASLALLRKDKDGDGGPDIA
;
A
#
# COMPACT_ATOMS: atom_id res chain seq x y z
N MET A 1 -4.15 40.19 12.49
CA MET A 1 -5.33 39.31 12.40
C MET A 1 -4.78 37.89 12.32
N THR A 2 -5.05 37.04 13.29
CA THR A 2 -4.69 35.64 13.23
C THR A 2 -5.56 34.98 12.15
N PRO A 3 -5.00 34.26 11.16
CA PRO A 3 -5.80 33.54 10.19
C PRO A 3 -6.76 32.58 10.93
N PRO A 4 -7.98 32.36 10.42
CA PRO A 4 -8.91 31.43 11.04
C PRO A 4 -8.22 30.04 11.11
N ALA A 5 -8.36 29.39 12.26
CA ALA A 5 -7.82 28.06 12.45
C ALA A 5 -8.45 27.12 11.40
N ILE A 6 -7.64 26.53 10.57
CA ILE A 6 -8.05 25.56 9.56
C ILE A 6 -8.41 24.26 10.28
N ASP A 7 -9.64 23.77 10.05
CA ASP A 7 -10.06 22.45 10.54
C ASP A 7 -9.73 21.39 9.46
N PRO A 8 -8.70 20.56 9.67
CA PRO A 8 -8.29 19.57 8.68
C PRO A 8 -9.34 18.46 8.47
N LEU A 9 -10.26 18.27 9.41
CA LEU A 9 -11.32 17.26 9.26
C LEU A 9 -12.51 17.78 8.44
N ARG A 10 -12.57 19.10 8.21
CA ARG A 10 -13.65 19.75 7.46
C ARG A 10 -13.12 20.89 6.59
N LEU A 11 -12.09 20.59 5.82
CA LEU A 11 -11.42 21.58 4.97
C LEU A 11 -12.28 21.99 3.79
N ASN A 12 -12.55 23.28 3.66
CA ASN A 12 -13.09 23.84 2.42
C ASN A 12 -11.93 24.09 1.46
N VAL A 13 -11.69 23.15 0.54
CA VAL A 13 -10.53 23.17 -0.35
C VAL A 13 -10.54 24.37 -1.28
N ALA A 14 -11.71 24.77 -1.78
CA ALA A 14 -11.81 25.95 -2.67
C ALA A 14 -11.38 27.24 -1.97
N HIS A 15 -11.84 27.45 -0.73
CA HIS A 15 -11.44 28.61 0.07
C HIS A 15 -9.95 28.54 0.47
N PHE A 16 -9.50 27.34 0.86
CA PHE A 16 -8.10 27.10 1.19
C PHE A 16 -7.16 27.40 0.02
N ALA A 17 -7.53 26.98 -1.19
CA ALA A 17 -6.75 27.27 -2.39
C ALA A 17 -6.81 28.75 -2.80
N ALA A 18 -7.97 29.41 -2.65
CA ALA A 18 -8.12 30.83 -2.95
C ALA A 18 -7.25 31.71 -2.04
N ASP A 19 -7.09 31.31 -0.78
CA ASP A 19 -6.25 32.01 0.19
C ASP A 19 -4.77 31.61 0.11
N ALA A 20 -4.36 30.79 -0.87
CA ALA A 20 -3.03 30.15 -0.93
C ALA A 20 -2.66 29.53 0.42
N GLY A 21 -3.60 28.81 1.00
CA GLY A 21 -3.52 28.27 2.36
C GLY A 21 -2.39 27.27 2.51
N VAL A 22 -1.82 27.26 3.71
CA VAL A 22 -0.81 26.28 4.14
C VAL A 22 -1.24 25.72 5.48
N ALA A 23 -1.19 24.41 5.60
CA ALA A 23 -1.49 23.72 6.85
C ALA A 23 -0.53 22.55 7.03
N ASP A 24 -0.15 22.30 8.25
CA ASP A 24 0.67 21.16 8.65
C ASP A 24 0.21 20.62 9.98
N GLY A 25 0.58 19.39 10.25
CA GLY A 25 0.23 18.74 11.49
C GLY A 25 0.74 17.31 11.58
N GLU A 26 0.27 16.65 12.61
CA GLU A 26 0.58 15.25 12.83
C GLU A 26 -0.61 14.53 13.46
N TRP A 27 -0.81 13.28 13.07
CA TRP A 27 -1.75 12.36 13.71
C TRP A 27 -1.03 11.12 14.20
N ALA A 28 -1.44 10.58 15.34
CA ALA A 28 -0.97 9.28 15.74
C ALA A 28 -1.49 8.22 14.74
N ILE A 29 -0.69 7.19 14.42
CA ILE A 29 -1.14 6.10 13.53
C ILE A 29 -2.44 5.48 14.07
N ALA A 30 -2.62 5.41 15.39
CA ALA A 30 -3.85 4.93 16.02
C ALA A 30 -5.11 5.77 15.70
N GLU A 31 -4.97 7.00 15.21
CA GLU A 31 -6.08 7.85 14.74
C GLU A 31 -6.41 7.64 13.26
N LEU A 32 -5.64 6.79 12.57
CA LEU A 32 -5.76 6.38 11.17
C LEU A 32 -6.06 4.86 11.17
N PRO A 33 -7.32 4.45 11.34
CA PRO A 33 -7.67 3.07 11.69
C PRO A 33 -7.27 2.06 10.62
N ARG A 34 -7.40 2.38 9.34
CA ARG A 34 -7.03 1.47 8.26
C ARG A 34 -5.51 1.30 8.15
N LEU A 35 -4.76 2.40 8.35
CA LEU A 35 -3.30 2.35 8.39
C LEU A 35 -2.83 1.56 9.61
N ALA A 36 -3.44 1.78 10.79
CA ALA A 36 -3.15 1.01 12.00
C ALA A 36 -3.43 -0.49 11.84
N ASP A 37 -4.52 -0.85 11.14
CA ASP A 37 -4.87 -2.25 10.85
C ASP A 37 -3.90 -2.92 9.87
N SER A 38 -3.18 -2.15 9.05
CA SER A 38 -2.17 -2.67 8.13
C SER A 38 -0.85 -3.00 8.81
N GLU A 39 -0.64 -2.50 10.03
CA GLU A 39 0.61 -2.73 10.76
C GLU A 39 0.70 -4.14 11.36
N CYS A 40 1.93 -4.64 11.38
CA CYS A 40 2.23 -5.93 12.03
C CYS A 40 2.15 -5.78 13.55
N PRO A 41 1.38 -6.64 14.25
CA PRO A 41 1.39 -6.68 15.70
C PRO A 41 2.80 -6.95 16.24
N LEU A 42 3.27 -6.15 17.18
CA LEU A 42 4.60 -6.29 17.77
C LEU A 42 4.75 -7.56 18.64
N ASP A 43 3.65 -8.18 19.02
CA ASP A 43 3.60 -9.34 19.92
C ASP A 43 4.07 -10.64 19.29
N GLY A 44 4.56 -10.60 18.04
CA GLY A 44 5.09 -11.78 17.35
C GLY A 44 4.07 -12.91 17.19
N GLY A 45 2.81 -12.57 17.15
CA GLY A 45 1.69 -13.49 16.93
C GLY A 45 1.69 -14.11 15.54
N SER A 46 2.79 -14.77 15.15
CA SER A 46 2.77 -15.71 14.03
C SER A 46 1.92 -16.93 14.44
N PRO A 47 0.93 -17.36 13.64
CA PRO A 47 0.15 -18.57 13.92
C PRO A 47 1.00 -19.85 13.88
N LEU A 48 2.26 -19.77 13.46
CA LEU A 48 3.21 -20.87 13.51
C LEU A 48 3.90 -20.87 14.88
N LYS A 49 3.60 -21.88 15.69
CA LYS A 49 4.19 -22.11 17.01
C LYS A 49 5.71 -21.88 16.97
N ALA A 50 6.16 -20.75 17.52
CA ALA A 50 7.58 -20.50 17.71
C ALA A 50 8.17 -21.60 18.58
N LYS A 51 9.25 -22.25 18.11
CA LYS A 51 10.08 -23.10 18.96
C LYS A 51 10.58 -22.23 20.12
N ALA A 52 10.51 -22.76 21.34
CA ALA A 52 10.80 -22.07 22.60
C ALA A 52 12.24 -21.53 22.77
N ASP A 53 13.13 -21.73 21.81
CA ASP A 53 14.56 -21.41 21.87
C ASP A 53 15.02 -20.31 20.90
N ALA A 54 14.12 -19.56 20.26
CA ALA A 54 14.53 -18.43 19.45
C ALA A 54 14.91 -17.24 20.34
N PRO A 55 16.04 -16.55 20.09
CA PRO A 55 16.37 -15.34 20.84
C PRO A 55 15.23 -14.34 20.67
N LYS A 56 14.67 -13.92 21.82
CA LYS A 56 13.60 -12.94 21.88
C LYS A 56 14.07 -11.68 21.14
N PRO A 57 13.36 -11.21 20.08
CA PRO A 57 13.72 -9.95 19.45
C PRO A 57 13.74 -8.85 20.54
N PRO A 58 14.58 -7.82 20.38
CA PRO A 58 14.64 -6.76 21.35
C PRO A 58 13.22 -6.26 21.58
N SER A 59 12.75 -6.35 22.83
CA SER A 59 11.43 -5.89 23.23
C SER A 59 11.38 -4.38 22.98
N ARG A 60 10.85 -3.96 21.85
CA ARG A 60 10.49 -2.57 21.65
C ARG A 60 9.40 -2.28 22.68
N SER A 61 9.75 -1.41 23.60
CA SER A 61 8.91 -1.01 24.73
C SER A 61 7.60 -0.40 24.20
N ALA A 62 6.55 -0.53 25.02
CA ALA A 62 5.23 0.09 24.83
C ALA A 62 5.24 1.63 24.61
N GLY A 63 6.41 2.25 24.42
CA GLY A 63 6.61 3.64 24.01
C GLY A 63 6.34 3.92 22.54
N ASP A 64 6.09 2.88 21.73
CA ASP A 64 5.89 3.01 20.30
C ASP A 64 4.43 3.33 19.89
N LEU A 65 3.57 3.61 20.85
CA LEU A 65 2.22 4.16 20.62
C LEU A 65 2.26 5.63 20.14
N THR A 66 3.45 6.20 19.94
CA THR A 66 3.65 7.59 19.55
C THR A 66 4.07 7.76 18.11
N ARG A 67 4.05 6.69 17.28
CA ARG A 67 4.33 6.85 15.86
C ARG A 67 3.27 7.72 15.23
N ARG A 68 3.74 8.68 14.45
CA ARG A 68 2.90 9.73 13.89
C ARG A 68 3.09 9.80 12.39
N VAL A 69 2.02 10.07 11.71
CA VAL A 69 2.02 10.55 10.33
C VAL A 69 2.14 12.06 10.40
N ARG A 70 3.23 12.61 9.88
CA ARG A 70 3.39 14.04 9.65
C ARG A 70 2.83 14.36 8.29
N TRP A 71 2.16 15.47 8.17
CA TRP A 71 1.58 15.91 6.92
C TRP A 71 1.73 17.41 6.72
N HIS A 72 1.81 17.81 5.46
CA HIS A 72 1.85 19.19 5.02
C HIS A 72 0.95 19.33 3.79
N ALA A 73 0.10 20.34 3.79
CA ALA A 73 -0.84 20.60 2.71
C ALA A 73 -0.78 22.06 2.27
N THR A 74 -0.73 22.30 0.97
CA THR A 74 -0.79 23.64 0.38
C THR A 74 -1.88 23.73 -0.67
N GLY A 75 -2.73 24.75 -0.55
CA GLY A 75 -3.75 25.05 -1.52
C GLY A 75 -3.26 26.09 -2.55
N SER A 76 -3.65 25.93 -3.79
CA SER A 76 -3.34 26.92 -4.83
C SER A 76 -4.40 26.97 -5.92
N LEU A 77 -4.57 28.13 -6.54
CA LEU A 77 -5.30 28.28 -7.78
C LEU A 77 -4.32 28.27 -8.94
N ARG A 78 -4.56 27.45 -9.95
CA ARG A 78 -3.73 27.39 -11.17
C ARG A 78 -4.60 27.63 -12.39
N PRO A 79 -4.19 28.53 -13.32
CA PRO A 79 -4.93 28.74 -14.55
C PRO A 79 -4.71 27.56 -15.52
N VAL A 80 -5.80 26.90 -15.89
CA VAL A 80 -5.79 25.81 -16.86
C VAL A 80 -6.90 26.09 -17.88
N GLY A 81 -6.55 26.19 -19.17
CA GLY A 81 -7.53 26.49 -20.23
C GLY A 81 -8.22 27.84 -20.10
N GLY A 82 -7.64 28.79 -19.33
CA GLY A 82 -8.24 30.13 -19.09
C GLY A 82 -9.20 30.19 -17.90
N GLU A 83 -9.42 29.08 -17.20
CA GLU A 83 -10.18 29.02 -15.94
C GLU A 83 -9.24 28.75 -14.77
N GLU A 84 -9.55 29.34 -13.60
CA GLU A 84 -8.84 29.04 -12.37
C GLU A 84 -9.32 27.72 -11.80
N GLN A 85 -8.38 26.81 -11.57
CA GLN A 85 -8.65 25.49 -11.01
C GLN A 85 -8.07 25.38 -9.62
N VAL A 86 -8.78 24.66 -8.77
CA VAL A 86 -8.40 24.40 -7.38
C VAL A 86 -7.42 23.24 -7.32
N TRP A 87 -6.30 23.46 -6.65
CA TRP A 87 -5.26 22.46 -6.44
C TRP A 87 -4.91 22.33 -4.97
N LEU A 88 -4.63 21.10 -4.57
CA LEU A 88 -4.07 20.75 -3.27
C LEU A 88 -2.79 19.96 -3.48
N HIS A 89 -1.70 20.39 -2.90
CA HIS A 89 -0.47 19.61 -2.81
C HIS A 89 -0.37 19.04 -1.41
N LEU A 90 -0.30 17.73 -1.31
CA LEU A 90 -0.22 16.97 -0.07
C LEU A 90 1.11 16.25 0.01
N GLN A 91 1.82 16.46 1.11
CA GLN A 91 2.99 15.69 1.50
C GLN A 91 2.71 15.02 2.84
N ALA A 92 3.07 13.75 2.96
CA ALA A 92 2.97 13.04 4.23
C ALA A 92 4.12 12.04 4.38
N ASP A 93 4.55 11.81 5.61
CA ASP A 93 5.56 10.83 5.93
C ASP A 93 5.30 10.13 7.27
N ALA A 94 5.65 8.87 7.34
CA ALA A 94 5.61 8.08 8.58
C ALA A 94 6.52 6.85 8.49
N ASP A 95 6.96 6.38 9.66
CA ASP A 95 7.54 5.06 9.80
C ASP A 95 6.45 4.08 10.25
N VAL A 96 6.18 3.06 9.44
CA VAL A 96 5.17 2.02 9.70
C VAL A 96 5.85 0.67 9.95
N ILE A 97 5.20 -0.20 10.72
CA ILE A 97 5.72 -1.55 10.94
C ILE A 97 4.89 -2.52 10.14
N LEU A 98 5.50 -3.08 9.10
CA LEU A 98 4.87 -4.08 8.23
C LEU A 98 5.37 -5.48 8.56
N GLN A 99 4.69 -6.50 8.03
CA GLN A 99 5.15 -7.87 8.12
C GLN A 99 5.97 -8.24 6.88
N CYS A 100 7.23 -8.63 7.09
CA CYS A 100 8.06 -9.13 6.00
C CYS A 100 7.42 -10.38 5.39
N GLN A 101 7.14 -10.35 4.08
CA GLN A 101 6.48 -11.46 3.38
C GLN A 101 7.37 -12.70 3.20
N ARG A 102 8.67 -12.61 3.52
CA ARG A 102 9.61 -13.73 3.43
C ARG A 102 9.81 -14.44 4.76
N CYS A 103 10.02 -13.70 5.86
CA CYS A 103 10.34 -14.30 7.18
C CYS A 103 9.25 -14.09 8.22
N LEU A 104 8.17 -13.39 7.87
CA LEU A 104 7.01 -13.08 8.71
C LEU A 104 7.36 -12.30 10.00
N ARG A 105 8.53 -11.67 10.03
CA ARG A 105 8.96 -10.80 11.14
C ARG A 105 8.57 -9.35 10.87
N PRO A 106 8.41 -8.54 11.92
CA PRO A 106 8.20 -7.11 11.76
C PRO A 106 9.35 -6.45 10.99
N LEU A 107 8.99 -5.50 10.13
CA LEU A 107 9.87 -4.70 9.30
C LEU A 107 9.49 -3.23 9.47
N ASP A 108 10.45 -2.38 9.80
CA ASP A 108 10.25 -0.93 9.78
C ASP A 108 10.33 -0.44 8.32
N GLU A 109 9.31 0.28 7.89
CA GLU A 109 9.23 0.82 6.52
C GLU A 109 8.95 2.32 6.61
N ALA A 110 9.77 3.13 5.93
CA ALA A 110 9.56 4.57 5.80
C ALA A 110 8.67 4.84 4.59
N VAL A 111 7.49 5.36 4.84
CA VAL A 111 6.50 5.67 3.80
C VAL A 111 6.46 7.17 3.59
N ASN A 112 6.53 7.60 2.33
CA ASN A 112 6.49 8.99 1.94
C ASN A 112 5.46 9.19 0.83
N VAL A 113 4.66 10.22 0.95
CA VAL A 113 3.65 10.66 0.01
C VAL A 113 4.00 12.06 -0.46
N ASP A 114 3.93 12.28 -1.76
CA ASP A 114 4.01 13.60 -2.39
C ASP A 114 3.05 13.60 -3.58
N ARG A 115 1.86 14.20 -3.41
CA ARG A 115 0.77 14.14 -4.37
C ARG A 115 0.16 15.50 -4.64
N HIS A 116 -0.27 15.68 -5.87
CA HIS A 116 -1.02 16.83 -6.32
C HIS A 116 -2.43 16.41 -6.71
N PHE A 117 -3.42 17.06 -6.11
CA PHE A 117 -4.84 16.83 -6.40
C PHE A 117 -5.40 18.02 -7.14
N ARG A 118 -6.06 17.74 -8.25
CA ARG A 118 -6.81 18.72 -9.02
C ARG A 118 -8.29 18.57 -8.72
N PHE A 119 -8.96 19.63 -8.33
CA PHE A 119 -10.38 19.59 -8.01
C PHE A 119 -11.21 20.16 -9.15
N VAL A 120 -12.22 19.40 -9.55
CA VAL A 120 -13.19 19.77 -10.60
C VAL A 120 -14.59 19.84 -10.03
N LYS A 121 -15.53 20.42 -10.77
CA LYS A 121 -16.87 20.72 -10.27
C LYS A 121 -17.79 19.49 -10.22
N ASP A 122 -17.60 18.55 -11.13
CA ASP A 122 -18.50 17.42 -11.32
C ASP A 122 -17.76 16.17 -11.82
N GLU A 123 -18.41 15.01 -11.70
CA GLU A 123 -17.88 13.70 -12.02
C GLU A 123 -17.63 13.51 -13.52
N ASP A 124 -18.50 14.08 -14.38
CA ASP A 124 -18.34 13.98 -15.83
C ASP A 124 -17.05 14.68 -16.29
N THR A 125 -16.77 15.84 -15.69
CA THR A 125 -15.51 16.57 -15.92
C THR A 125 -14.31 15.81 -15.36
N ALA A 126 -14.45 15.19 -14.17
CA ALA A 126 -13.39 14.38 -13.58
C ALA A 126 -13.03 13.21 -14.49
N ALA A 127 -14.01 12.43 -14.92
CA ALA A 127 -13.80 11.28 -15.80
C ALA A 127 -13.16 11.66 -17.14
N ALA A 128 -13.55 12.82 -17.72
CA ALA A 128 -12.99 13.26 -19.00
C ALA A 128 -11.52 13.69 -18.88
N ILE A 129 -11.10 14.18 -17.72
CA ILE A 129 -9.74 14.68 -17.48
C ILE A 129 -8.81 13.58 -17.00
N ASP A 130 -9.31 12.62 -16.22
CA ASP A 130 -8.54 11.53 -15.61
C ASP A 130 -7.81 10.70 -16.68
N ASP A 131 -8.44 10.48 -17.83
CA ASP A 131 -7.83 9.78 -18.96
C ASP A 131 -6.69 10.57 -19.66
N GLU A 132 -6.61 11.89 -19.42
CA GLU A 132 -5.68 12.80 -20.13
C GLU A 132 -4.54 13.29 -19.27
N THR A 133 -4.58 13.12 -17.94
CA THR A 133 -3.61 13.66 -17.00
C THR A 133 -3.05 12.59 -16.07
N GLU A 134 -1.81 12.80 -15.61
CA GLU A 134 -1.20 11.99 -14.55
C GLU A 134 -1.54 12.52 -13.13
N ASP A 135 -2.26 13.64 -13.05
CA ASP A 135 -2.67 14.25 -11.80
C ASP A 135 -3.90 13.53 -11.24
N GLU A 136 -3.98 13.40 -9.93
CA GLU A 136 -5.16 12.87 -9.25
C GLU A 136 -6.32 13.86 -9.33
N VAL A 137 -7.43 13.46 -9.97
CA VAL A 137 -8.60 14.31 -10.18
C VAL A 137 -9.69 13.97 -9.18
N LEU A 138 -10.11 14.95 -8.39
CA LEU A 138 -11.15 14.79 -7.38
C LEU A 138 -12.31 15.76 -7.64
N VAL A 139 -13.51 15.35 -7.28
CA VAL A 139 -14.68 16.25 -7.34
C VAL A 139 -14.68 17.16 -6.11
N LEU A 140 -14.94 18.44 -6.35
CA LEU A 140 -14.96 19.46 -5.31
C LEU A 140 -16.18 19.27 -4.39
N ALA A 141 -15.94 18.70 -3.21
CA ALA A 141 -16.93 18.57 -2.16
C ALA A 141 -17.04 19.85 -1.31
N ARG A 142 -18.13 20.00 -0.56
CA ARG A 142 -18.31 21.12 0.38
C ARG A 142 -17.25 21.16 1.48
N SER A 143 -16.80 20.00 1.89
CA SER A 143 -15.71 19.82 2.86
C SER A 143 -14.97 18.54 2.57
N LEU A 144 -13.66 18.60 2.59
CA LEU A 144 -12.75 17.50 2.50
C LEU A 144 -12.30 17.08 3.91
N ASN A 145 -12.29 15.80 4.21
CA ASN A 145 -11.61 15.28 5.37
C ASN A 145 -10.15 14.99 4.99
N LEU A 146 -9.25 15.88 5.35
CA LEU A 146 -7.83 15.75 4.99
C LEU A 146 -7.19 14.55 5.68
N ARG A 147 -7.67 14.14 6.86
CA ARG A 147 -7.14 12.95 7.55
C ARG A 147 -7.45 11.67 6.77
N ASP A 148 -8.67 11.54 6.25
CA ASP A 148 -9.05 10.38 5.44
C ASP A 148 -8.23 10.35 4.14
N LEU A 149 -8.01 11.52 3.50
CA LEU A 149 -7.16 11.61 2.31
C LEU A 149 -5.71 11.21 2.60
N VAL A 150 -5.13 11.70 3.71
CA VAL A 150 -3.78 11.33 4.12
C VAL A 150 -3.70 9.83 4.39
N GLU A 151 -4.70 9.24 5.05
CA GLU A 151 -4.74 7.81 5.30
C GLU A 151 -4.81 6.99 4.00
N ASP A 152 -5.64 7.42 3.03
CA ASP A 152 -5.75 6.78 1.72
C ASP A 152 -4.41 6.79 0.99
N GLU A 153 -3.75 7.94 0.91
CA GLU A 153 -2.48 8.09 0.23
C GLU A 153 -1.35 7.30 0.92
N MET A 154 -1.33 7.29 2.26
CA MET A 154 -0.37 6.48 3.01
C MET A 154 -0.54 4.99 2.73
N LEU A 155 -1.80 4.50 2.65
CA LEU A 155 -2.09 3.10 2.32
C LEU A 155 -1.66 2.75 0.89
N LEU A 156 -1.89 3.66 -0.08
CA LEU A 156 -1.48 3.48 -1.47
C LEU A 156 0.04 3.49 -1.64
N ALA A 157 0.75 4.20 -0.76
CA ALA A 157 2.20 4.29 -0.78
C ALA A 157 2.89 3.10 -0.10
N LEU A 158 2.15 2.21 0.58
CA LEU A 158 2.74 1.00 1.17
C LEU A 158 3.32 0.08 0.10
N PRO A 159 4.47 -0.56 0.35
CA PRO A 159 5.03 -1.52 -0.58
C PRO A 159 4.11 -2.74 -0.74
N LEU A 160 3.86 -3.16 -1.98
CA LEU A 160 3.03 -4.33 -2.28
C LEU A 160 3.57 -5.62 -1.66
N VAL A 161 4.88 -5.75 -1.53
CA VAL A 161 5.55 -6.92 -0.95
C VAL A 161 6.66 -6.44 0.00
N PRO A 162 6.32 -6.08 1.25
CA PRO A 162 7.32 -5.67 2.22
C PRO A 162 8.30 -6.80 2.53
N ARG A 163 9.61 -6.51 2.47
CA ARG A 163 10.67 -7.50 2.70
C ARG A 163 11.91 -6.86 3.29
N HIS A 164 12.54 -7.52 4.26
CA HIS A 164 13.89 -7.15 4.65
C HIS A 164 14.86 -7.37 3.48
N ASP A 165 15.83 -6.52 3.30
CA ASP A 165 16.96 -6.77 2.39
C ASP A 165 17.68 -8.07 2.79
N VAL A 166 17.97 -8.20 4.07
CA VAL A 166 18.50 -9.42 4.67
C VAL A 166 17.61 -9.79 5.86
N CYS A 167 16.94 -10.96 5.78
CA CYS A 167 16.12 -11.44 6.88
C CYS A 167 16.98 -11.76 8.11
N PRO A 168 16.52 -11.39 9.32
CA PRO A 168 17.26 -11.63 10.56
C PRO A 168 17.47 -13.11 10.87
N GLU A 169 16.63 -13.99 10.34
CA GLU A 169 16.72 -15.43 10.49
C GLU A 169 16.79 -16.11 9.13
N THR A 170 17.65 -17.12 9.02
CA THR A 170 17.71 -17.96 7.82
C THR A 170 16.45 -18.83 7.77
N ILE A 171 15.67 -18.68 6.71
CA ILE A 171 14.48 -19.52 6.51
C ILE A 171 14.99 -20.92 6.12
N PRO A 172 14.65 -21.99 6.87
CA PRO A 172 15.02 -23.34 6.45
C PRO A 172 14.35 -23.65 5.11
N MET A 173 15.17 -23.92 4.09
CA MET A 173 14.71 -24.26 2.74
C MET A 173 14.21 -25.71 2.62
N GLN A 174 14.30 -26.47 3.69
CA GLN A 174 13.84 -27.85 3.74
C GLN A 174 12.81 -28.00 4.86
N PHE A 175 11.62 -28.39 4.51
CA PHE A 175 10.55 -28.74 5.42
C PHE A 175 10.28 -30.24 5.34
N GLY A 176 10.32 -30.90 6.50
CA GLY A 176 10.04 -32.32 6.66
C GLY A 176 11.28 -33.18 6.60
N ASP A 177 11.31 -34.23 7.44
CA ASP A 177 12.11 -35.39 7.19
C ASP A 177 11.65 -35.93 5.83
N ILE A 178 12.59 -36.18 4.93
CA ILE A 178 12.30 -36.93 3.71
C ILE A 178 12.14 -38.38 4.18
N ASP A 179 11.03 -38.68 4.85
CA ASP A 179 10.55 -40.05 4.85
C ASP A 179 10.43 -40.43 3.38
N VAL A 180 11.21 -41.39 2.96
CA VAL A 180 11.17 -41.95 1.62
C VAL A 180 9.70 -42.33 1.36
N VAL A 181 8.96 -41.40 0.78
CA VAL A 181 7.60 -41.66 0.34
C VAL A 181 7.74 -42.74 -0.71
N GLU A 182 7.27 -43.95 -0.41
CA GLU A 182 7.09 -45.01 -1.40
C GLU A 182 6.52 -44.31 -2.67
N GLU A 183 7.23 -44.51 -3.76
CA GLU A 183 6.93 -43.89 -5.06
C GLU A 183 5.47 -44.20 -5.44
N LYS A 184 4.56 -43.36 -5.02
CA LYS A 184 3.17 -43.42 -5.51
C LYS A 184 3.24 -43.25 -7.01
N ALA A 185 2.85 -44.31 -7.71
CA ALA A 185 2.80 -44.32 -9.18
C ALA A 185 2.22 -42.99 -9.66
N ASN A 186 2.97 -42.30 -10.50
CA ASN A 186 2.56 -41.00 -11.03
C ASN A 186 1.17 -41.13 -11.68
N PRO A 187 0.11 -40.48 -11.16
CA PRO A 187 -1.23 -40.62 -11.70
C PRO A 187 -1.35 -40.18 -13.15
N PHE A 188 -0.35 -39.45 -13.65
CA PHE A 188 -0.27 -39.02 -15.06
C PHE A 188 0.58 -39.94 -15.94
N ALA A 189 1.15 -41.04 -15.40
CA ALA A 189 1.93 -42.00 -16.19
C ALA A 189 1.11 -42.59 -17.35
N SER A 190 -0.22 -42.72 -17.20
CA SER A 190 -1.11 -43.17 -18.24
C SER A 190 -1.18 -42.22 -19.46
N LEU A 191 -0.87 -40.92 -19.29
CA LEU A 191 -0.83 -39.98 -20.41
C LEU A 191 0.33 -40.25 -21.39
N ALA A 192 1.38 -40.95 -20.93
CA ALA A 192 2.48 -41.36 -21.81
C ALA A 192 2.02 -42.36 -22.89
N LEU A 193 0.95 -43.11 -22.61
CA LEU A 193 0.38 -44.06 -23.58
C LEU A 193 -0.36 -43.31 -24.71
N LEU A 194 -0.99 -42.19 -24.43
CA LEU A 194 -1.69 -41.38 -25.46
C LEU A 194 -0.72 -40.66 -26.41
N ARG A 195 0.55 -40.54 -26.06
CA ARG A 195 1.56 -39.93 -26.94
C ARG A 195 2.06 -40.90 -28.05
N LYS A 196 1.87 -42.18 -27.89
CA LYS A 196 2.44 -43.22 -28.78
C LYS A 196 1.57 -43.48 -30.01
N ASP A 197 0.30 -43.03 -29.97
CA ASP A 197 -0.63 -43.32 -31.08
C ASP A 197 -0.63 -42.24 -32.19
N LYS A 198 0.24 -41.24 -32.11
CA LYS A 198 0.25 -40.13 -33.08
C LYS A 198 1.30 -40.27 -34.21
N ASP A 199 2.18 -41.24 -34.08
CA ASP A 199 3.27 -41.46 -35.04
C ASP A 199 3.02 -42.69 -36.02
N GLY A 200 1.79 -43.13 -36.11
CA GLY A 200 1.42 -44.33 -36.87
C GLY A 200 0.40 -44.13 -38.00
N ASP A 201 0.47 -43.02 -38.74
CA ASP A 201 -0.27 -42.92 -40.03
C ASP A 201 0.71 -42.63 -41.17
N GLY A 202 1.34 -43.71 -41.63
CA GLY A 202 1.97 -43.77 -42.93
C GLY A 202 0.90 -43.96 -44.01
N GLY A 203 0.56 -42.88 -44.69
CA GLY A 203 -0.35 -42.91 -45.84
C GLY A 203 0.21 -43.79 -46.98
N PRO A 204 -0.64 -44.50 -47.74
CA PRO A 204 -0.23 -45.33 -48.85
C PRO A 204 0.25 -44.50 -50.04
N ASP A 205 1.44 -44.85 -50.56
CA ASP A 205 1.91 -44.47 -51.87
C ASP A 205 0.90 -44.85 -52.93
N ILE A 206 0.43 -43.86 -53.66
CA ILE A 206 -0.31 -44.08 -54.90
C ILE A 206 0.64 -43.78 -56.07
N ALA A 207 0.94 -44.83 -56.80
CA ALA A 207 1.64 -44.83 -58.10
C ALA A 207 0.79 -44.11 -59.19
#